data_4b46ec37984ec9186de95ed9dd6223b1
#
_entry.id   4b46ec37984ec9186de95ed9dd6223b1
#
_cell.length_a   1.000
_cell.length_b   1.000
_cell.length_c   1.000
_cell.angle_alpha   90.00
_cell.angle_beta   90.00
_cell.angle_gamma   90.00
#
_symmetry.space_group_name_H-M   'P 1'
#
loop_
_entity.id
_entity.type
_entity.pdbx_description
1 polymer ?
#
loop_
_entity_poly.entity_id
_entity_poly.type
_entity_poly.pdbx_seq_one_letter_code
_entity_poly.pdbx_strand_id
1 'polypeptide(L)'
;MGETPVRSPWVPRLIVAVGVVAALIMGWLGLWQAQVFANQGKSAAAAITGEPVATLDASVTGDTVGGLWGHTVSVTGHYLPAQQVLVVGKDSTRRVVTAFQLADGRVVAIARGVGAGSEAPPDGEMTQTGVFLPTEASTDWAVPEGAYGSVRLQALAQVWPQPVVSGYVTLNDSEARTQGLSAAPVVLPTLDGQYRNAGYALQWWAFSAFALVMSVIIARNYRRRGLQLSD
;
A
#
# COMPACT_ATOMS: atom_id res chain seq x y z
N MET A 1 -62.81 -22.24 13.75
CA MET A 1 -61.82 -23.31 13.50
C MET A 1 -60.57 -22.60 12.98
N GLY A 2 -59.59 -22.37 13.83
CA GLY A 2 -58.32 -21.76 13.43
C GLY A 2 -57.41 -22.89 13.00
N GLU A 3 -57.00 -22.88 11.71
CA GLU A 3 -55.97 -23.79 11.21
C GLU A 3 -54.65 -23.46 11.92
N THR A 4 -54.12 -24.38 12.71
CA THR A 4 -52.80 -24.30 13.28
C THR A 4 -51.77 -24.37 12.12
N PRO A 5 -50.92 -23.37 11.88
CA PRO A 5 -49.99 -23.42 10.78
C PRO A 5 -48.96 -24.53 11.03
N VAL A 6 -49.01 -25.60 10.24
CA VAL A 6 -48.04 -26.69 10.23
C VAL A 6 -46.67 -26.09 9.85
N ARG A 7 -45.81 -25.92 10.85
CA ARG A 7 -44.47 -25.36 10.61
C ARG A 7 -43.59 -26.40 9.89
N SER A 8 -43.10 -26.01 8.74
CA SER A 8 -42.30 -26.89 7.88
C SER A 8 -40.96 -27.28 8.51
N PRO A 9 -40.59 -28.56 8.55
CA PRO A 9 -39.37 -29.07 9.19
C PRO A 9 -38.07 -28.68 8.45
N TRP A 10 -38.17 -28.20 7.22
CA TRP A 10 -37.01 -27.78 6.44
C TRP A 10 -36.55 -26.34 6.76
N VAL A 11 -37.40 -25.48 7.32
CA VAL A 11 -37.10 -24.10 7.63
C VAL A 11 -35.91 -23.95 8.59
N PRO A 12 -35.80 -24.67 9.72
CA PRO A 12 -34.61 -24.56 10.57
C PRO A 12 -33.32 -25.01 9.88
N ARG A 13 -33.41 -25.99 8.98
CA ARG A 13 -32.24 -26.42 8.19
C ARG A 13 -31.79 -25.34 7.19
N LEU A 14 -32.74 -24.67 6.55
CA LEU A 14 -32.47 -23.55 5.65
C LEU A 14 -31.82 -22.38 6.39
N ILE A 15 -32.31 -22.03 7.58
CA ILE A 15 -31.72 -20.96 8.41
C ILE A 15 -30.25 -21.26 8.71
N VAL A 16 -29.95 -22.51 9.13
CA VAL A 16 -28.57 -22.92 9.38
C VAL A 16 -27.73 -22.90 8.10
N ALA A 17 -28.25 -23.40 6.99
CA ALA A 17 -27.54 -23.41 5.70
C ALA A 17 -27.19 -21.98 5.23
N VAL A 18 -28.13 -21.04 5.33
CA VAL A 18 -27.89 -19.62 5.01
C VAL A 18 -26.83 -19.03 5.93
N GLY A 19 -26.90 -19.34 7.25
CA GLY A 19 -25.89 -18.89 8.22
C GLY A 19 -24.49 -19.43 7.91
N VAL A 20 -24.38 -20.69 7.50
CA VAL A 20 -23.11 -21.32 7.10
C VAL A 20 -22.54 -20.65 5.83
N VAL A 21 -23.37 -20.44 4.82
CA VAL A 21 -22.94 -19.75 3.58
C VAL A 21 -22.45 -18.35 3.87
N ALA A 22 -23.20 -17.57 4.67
CA ALA A 22 -22.79 -16.25 5.09
C ALA A 22 -21.44 -16.27 5.86
N ALA A 23 -21.28 -17.22 6.78
CA ALA A 23 -20.05 -17.38 7.54
C ALA A 23 -18.85 -17.75 6.66
N LEU A 24 -19.03 -18.60 5.65
CA LEU A 24 -17.97 -18.95 4.70
C LEU A 24 -17.53 -17.74 3.86
N ILE A 25 -18.47 -16.93 3.37
CA ILE A 25 -18.18 -15.71 2.62
C ILE A 25 -17.39 -14.73 3.50
N MET A 26 -17.84 -14.47 4.72
CA MET A 26 -17.17 -13.57 5.66
C MET A 26 -15.79 -14.09 6.08
N GLY A 27 -15.67 -15.42 6.31
CA GLY A 27 -14.40 -16.06 6.61
C GLY A 27 -13.38 -15.91 5.47
N TRP A 28 -13.82 -16.06 4.23
CA TRP A 28 -12.99 -15.85 3.04
C TRP A 28 -12.56 -14.39 2.88
N LEU A 29 -13.44 -13.42 3.11
CA LEU A 29 -13.11 -12.01 3.12
C LEU A 29 -12.07 -11.66 4.20
N GLY A 30 -12.18 -12.28 5.37
CA GLY A 30 -11.19 -12.15 6.44
C GLY A 30 -9.81 -12.69 6.03
N LEU A 31 -9.77 -13.86 5.38
CA LEU A 31 -8.53 -14.43 4.84
C LEU A 31 -7.90 -13.53 3.76
N TRP A 32 -8.70 -13.00 2.84
CA TRP A 32 -8.22 -12.07 1.83
C TRP A 32 -7.60 -10.82 2.44
N GLN A 33 -8.24 -10.21 3.44
CA GLN A 33 -7.70 -9.04 4.16
C GLN A 33 -6.40 -9.37 4.90
N ALA A 34 -6.31 -10.57 5.51
CA ALA A 34 -5.08 -11.02 6.17
C ALA A 34 -3.93 -11.24 5.17
N GLN A 35 -4.22 -11.74 3.96
CA GLN A 35 -3.22 -11.88 2.89
C GLN A 35 -2.72 -10.51 2.40
N VAL A 36 -3.61 -9.54 2.22
CA VAL A 36 -3.23 -8.16 1.86
C VAL A 36 -2.29 -7.59 2.91
N PHE A 37 -2.62 -7.75 4.20
CA PHE A 37 -1.75 -7.34 5.31
C PHE A 37 -0.37 -8.01 5.25
N ALA A 38 -0.32 -9.34 5.06
CA ALA A 38 0.93 -10.10 5.03
C ALA A 38 1.82 -9.72 3.83
N ASN A 39 1.22 -9.46 2.66
CA ASN A 39 1.97 -9.06 1.46
C ASN A 39 2.58 -7.66 1.62
N GLN A 40 1.87 -6.72 2.22
CA GLN A 40 2.39 -5.39 2.55
C GLN A 40 3.60 -5.47 3.51
N GLY A 41 3.55 -6.36 4.51
CA GLY A 41 4.66 -6.61 5.42
C GLY A 41 5.89 -7.22 4.74
N LYS A 42 5.70 -8.12 3.77
CA LYS A 42 6.80 -8.71 3.00
C LYS A 42 7.51 -7.67 2.13
N SER A 43 6.78 -6.78 1.47
CA SER A 43 7.38 -5.71 0.67
C SER A 43 8.24 -4.76 1.53
N ALA A 44 7.80 -4.47 2.75
CA ALA A 44 8.57 -3.68 3.70
C ALA A 44 9.85 -4.41 4.17
N ALA A 45 9.79 -5.72 4.38
CA ALA A 45 10.95 -6.53 4.77
C ALA A 45 11.95 -6.69 3.61
N ALA A 46 11.48 -6.87 2.37
CA ALA A 46 12.31 -6.99 1.17
C ALA A 46 13.13 -5.73 0.91
N ALA A 47 12.57 -4.54 1.18
CA ALA A 47 13.29 -3.27 1.07
C ALA A 47 14.53 -3.20 2.00
N ILE A 48 14.52 -3.94 3.11
CA ILE A 48 15.57 -3.95 4.13
C ILE A 48 16.60 -5.05 3.86
N THR A 49 16.21 -6.16 3.23
CA THR A 49 17.03 -7.38 3.10
C THR A 49 17.89 -7.46 1.85
N GLY A 50 17.82 -6.48 0.94
CA GLY A 50 18.68 -6.43 -0.25
C GLY A 50 18.36 -7.52 -1.27
N GLU A 51 17.08 -7.79 -1.56
CA GLU A 51 16.67 -8.70 -2.63
C GLU A 51 17.25 -8.33 -4.00
N PRO A 52 17.24 -9.25 -4.97
CA PRO A 52 17.85 -9.05 -6.27
C PRO A 52 17.42 -7.74 -6.95
N VAL A 53 18.37 -7.04 -7.52
CA VAL A 53 18.16 -5.78 -8.23
C VAL A 53 17.30 -6.02 -9.48
N ALA A 54 16.12 -5.41 -9.53
CA ALA A 54 15.32 -5.32 -10.74
C ALA A 54 15.71 -4.05 -11.52
N THR A 55 15.63 -4.08 -12.86
CA THR A 55 15.88 -2.91 -13.70
C THR A 55 14.56 -2.14 -13.93
N LEU A 56 14.57 -0.83 -13.69
CA LEU A 56 13.47 0.06 -14.03
C LEU A 56 13.73 0.65 -15.42
N ASP A 57 13.12 0.06 -16.43
CA ASP A 57 13.26 0.43 -17.83
C ASP A 57 11.91 0.58 -18.54
N ALA A 58 11.92 0.66 -19.86
CA ALA A 58 10.71 0.81 -20.68
C ALA A 58 9.70 -0.35 -20.53
N SER A 59 10.12 -1.53 -20.04
CA SER A 59 9.22 -2.67 -19.80
C SER A 59 8.34 -2.48 -18.58
N VAL A 60 8.71 -1.57 -17.67
CA VAL A 60 7.92 -1.25 -16.47
C VAL A 60 6.82 -0.27 -16.84
N THR A 61 5.60 -0.77 -16.87
CA THR A 61 4.37 -0.01 -17.17
C THR A 61 3.59 0.31 -15.90
N GLY A 62 2.51 1.11 -16.02
CA GLY A 62 1.62 1.40 -14.90
C GLY A 62 1.03 0.15 -14.24
N ASP A 63 0.81 -0.93 -14.99
CA ASP A 63 0.25 -2.19 -14.49
C ASP A 63 1.29 -3.04 -13.73
N THR A 64 2.57 -2.96 -14.12
CA THR A 64 3.64 -3.79 -13.55
C THR A 64 4.41 -3.10 -12.43
N VAL A 65 4.38 -1.76 -12.38
CA VAL A 65 5.16 -0.95 -11.44
C VAL A 65 4.88 -1.27 -9.96
N GLY A 66 3.66 -1.66 -9.64
CA GLY A 66 3.28 -2.01 -8.27
C GLY A 66 4.01 -3.23 -7.70
N GLY A 67 4.43 -4.14 -8.55
CA GLY A 67 5.22 -5.30 -8.14
C GLY A 67 6.66 -4.98 -7.73
N LEU A 68 7.15 -3.77 -8.05
CA LEU A 68 8.50 -3.32 -7.72
C LEU A 68 8.57 -2.52 -6.42
N TRP A 69 7.45 -2.15 -5.84
CA TRP A 69 7.44 -1.37 -4.59
C TRP A 69 8.09 -2.12 -3.44
N GLY A 70 9.05 -1.47 -2.79
CA GLY A 70 9.85 -2.01 -1.70
C GLY A 70 11.04 -2.87 -2.17
N HIS A 71 11.26 -3.00 -3.48
CA HIS A 71 12.41 -3.72 -4.02
C HIS A 71 13.56 -2.78 -4.36
N THR A 72 14.78 -3.29 -4.28
CA THR A 72 15.95 -2.60 -4.80
C THR A 72 15.91 -2.64 -6.34
N VAL A 73 16.01 -1.47 -6.97
CA VAL A 73 16.03 -1.31 -8.42
C VAL A 73 17.29 -0.60 -8.88
N SER A 74 17.70 -0.88 -10.11
CA SER A 74 18.66 -0.06 -10.85
C SER A 74 17.92 0.74 -11.93
N VAL A 75 18.33 1.97 -12.15
CA VAL A 75 17.77 2.86 -13.17
C VAL A 75 18.90 3.56 -13.90
N THR A 76 18.86 3.53 -15.25
CA THR A 76 19.88 4.15 -16.10
C THR A 76 19.28 5.36 -16.85
N GLY A 77 20.00 6.47 -16.84
CA GLY A 77 19.56 7.73 -17.45
C GLY A 77 20.43 8.89 -16.99
N HIS A 78 19.85 10.08 -16.92
CA HIS A 78 20.53 11.29 -16.46
C HIS A 78 19.63 12.19 -15.62
N TYR A 79 20.21 12.94 -14.71
CA TYR A 79 19.48 13.91 -13.90
C TYR A 79 19.08 15.15 -14.71
N LEU A 80 17.95 15.75 -14.34
CA LEU A 80 17.50 17.04 -14.84
C LEU A 80 17.63 18.08 -13.72
N PRO A 81 18.75 18.85 -13.65
CA PRO A 81 19.02 19.74 -12.52
C PRO A 81 17.96 20.81 -12.29
N ALA A 82 17.34 21.31 -13.38
CA ALA A 82 16.25 22.30 -13.31
C ALA A 82 14.96 21.74 -12.66
N GLN A 83 14.86 20.44 -12.49
CA GLN A 83 13.72 19.75 -11.89
C GLN A 83 14.09 19.12 -10.53
N GLN A 84 14.90 19.84 -9.77
CA GLN A 84 15.23 19.49 -8.39
C GLN A 84 14.27 20.19 -7.44
N VAL A 85 13.78 19.46 -6.46
CA VAL A 85 12.88 19.95 -5.40
C VAL A 85 13.39 19.53 -4.02
N LEU A 86 13.02 20.31 -3.01
CA LEU A 86 13.29 20.00 -1.61
C LEU A 86 12.03 19.43 -0.96
N VAL A 87 12.15 18.29 -0.30
CA VAL A 87 11.09 17.68 0.48
C VAL A 87 11.46 17.75 1.96
N VAL A 88 10.62 18.42 2.76
CA VAL A 88 10.87 18.67 4.19
C VAL A 88 9.90 17.82 5.02
N GLY A 89 10.43 16.84 5.74
CA GLY A 89 9.67 15.99 6.64
C GLY A 89 9.21 16.72 7.91
N LYS A 90 8.29 16.10 8.64
CA LYS A 90 7.78 16.64 9.92
C LYS A 90 8.89 16.83 10.98
N ASP A 91 9.90 15.98 10.93
CA ASP A 91 11.10 16.03 11.76
C ASP A 91 12.16 17.02 11.26
N SER A 92 11.80 17.86 10.29
CA SER A 92 12.69 18.80 9.58
C SER A 92 13.80 18.13 8.75
N THR A 93 13.74 16.82 8.51
CA THR A 93 14.62 16.13 7.56
C THR A 93 14.40 16.68 6.16
N ARG A 94 15.49 17.12 5.50
CA ARG A 94 15.48 17.79 4.19
C ARG A 94 15.99 16.80 3.13
N ARG A 95 15.07 16.22 2.35
CA ARG A 95 15.42 15.31 1.26
C ARG A 95 15.52 16.06 -0.07
N VAL A 96 16.61 15.82 -0.78
CA VAL A 96 16.83 16.37 -2.13
C VAL A 96 16.25 15.38 -3.13
N VAL A 97 15.25 15.81 -3.88
CA VAL A 97 14.57 15.00 -4.88
C VAL A 97 14.76 15.60 -6.26
N THR A 98 15.26 14.83 -7.21
CA THR A 98 15.57 15.31 -8.56
C THR A 98 14.93 14.38 -9.59
N ALA A 99 14.39 14.96 -10.67
CA ALA A 99 13.93 14.18 -11.81
C ALA A 99 15.11 13.51 -12.50
N PHE A 100 14.95 12.23 -12.83
CA PHE A 100 15.92 11.41 -13.56
C PHE A 100 15.28 10.86 -14.82
N GLN A 101 15.78 11.31 -15.98
CA GLN A 101 15.20 10.95 -17.27
C GLN A 101 15.73 9.60 -17.75
N LEU A 102 14.80 8.73 -18.09
CA LEU A 102 15.06 7.42 -18.66
C LEU A 102 15.23 7.52 -20.19
N ALA A 103 15.77 6.47 -20.80
CA ALA A 103 15.97 6.40 -22.25
C ALA A 103 14.68 6.54 -23.08
N ASP A 104 13.52 6.20 -22.52
CA ASP A 104 12.21 6.32 -23.16
C ASP A 104 11.57 7.71 -22.99
N GLY A 105 12.26 8.65 -22.37
CA GLY A 105 11.81 10.03 -22.14
C GLY A 105 10.93 10.22 -20.91
N ARG A 106 10.50 9.16 -20.23
CA ARG A 106 9.84 9.28 -18.91
C ARG A 106 10.85 9.76 -17.86
N VAL A 107 10.33 10.29 -16.76
CA VAL A 107 11.16 10.62 -15.59
C VAL A 107 10.73 9.81 -14.37
N VAL A 108 11.71 9.39 -13.59
CA VAL A 108 11.50 8.85 -12.25
C VAL A 108 12.02 9.88 -11.23
N ALA A 109 11.27 10.11 -10.16
CA ALA A 109 11.74 10.93 -9.05
C ALA A 109 12.79 10.15 -8.27
N ILE A 110 13.98 10.73 -8.04
CA ILE A 110 15.02 10.15 -7.21
C ILE A 110 15.21 11.00 -5.96
N ALA A 111 14.91 10.44 -4.79
CA ALA A 111 15.32 10.97 -3.50
C ALA A 111 16.81 10.63 -3.31
N ARG A 112 17.66 11.59 -3.70
CA ARG A 112 19.12 11.44 -3.76
C ARG A 112 19.75 11.28 -2.37
N GLY A 113 19.18 11.94 -1.38
CA GLY A 113 19.69 11.93 -0.02
C GLY A 113 19.15 13.07 0.82
N VAL A 114 19.72 13.22 2.02
CA VAL A 114 19.47 14.34 2.93
C VAL A 114 20.55 15.39 2.72
N GLY A 115 20.12 16.65 2.49
CA GLY A 115 21.01 17.77 2.22
C GLY A 115 20.30 19.12 2.34
N ALA A 116 20.99 20.19 1.96
CA ALA A 116 20.46 21.55 2.02
C ALA A 116 19.46 21.86 0.89
N GLY A 117 19.51 21.12 -0.22
CA GLY A 117 18.72 21.35 -1.42
C GLY A 117 19.44 22.11 -2.52
N SER A 118 20.67 22.56 -2.25
CA SER A 118 21.53 23.27 -3.22
C SER A 118 22.56 22.36 -3.91
N GLU A 119 22.62 21.09 -3.52
CA GLU A 119 23.57 20.11 -4.05
C GLU A 119 23.19 19.75 -5.49
N ALA A 120 24.01 20.19 -6.45
CA ALA A 120 23.81 19.84 -7.85
C ALA A 120 23.89 18.32 -8.06
N PRO A 121 23.02 17.73 -8.91
CA PRO A 121 23.16 16.35 -9.28
C PRO A 121 24.39 16.14 -10.16
N PRO A 122 24.96 14.92 -10.21
CA PRO A 122 26.00 14.58 -11.18
C PRO A 122 25.51 14.73 -12.61
N ASP A 123 26.43 15.12 -13.49
CA ASP A 123 26.18 15.25 -14.93
C ASP A 123 26.41 13.92 -15.68
N GLY A 124 25.76 13.79 -16.84
CA GLY A 124 25.93 12.68 -17.75
C GLY A 124 25.02 11.48 -17.48
N GLU A 125 25.12 10.49 -18.36
CA GLU A 125 24.39 9.24 -18.21
C GLU A 125 25.03 8.36 -17.14
N MET A 126 24.20 7.82 -16.26
CA MET A 126 24.65 6.97 -15.16
C MET A 126 23.60 5.96 -14.74
N THR A 127 24.03 4.95 -14.01
CA THR A 127 23.11 4.01 -13.35
C THR A 127 23.06 4.33 -11.87
N GLN A 128 21.86 4.43 -11.33
CA GLN A 128 21.59 4.67 -9.91
C GLN A 128 20.91 3.46 -9.31
N THR A 129 21.21 3.15 -8.06
CA THR A 129 20.62 2.01 -7.33
C THR A 129 19.96 2.49 -6.06
N GLY A 130 18.74 2.03 -5.81
CA GLY A 130 18.00 2.41 -4.62
C GLY A 130 16.71 1.61 -4.46
N VAL A 131 15.96 1.93 -3.42
CA VAL A 131 14.66 1.29 -3.12
C VAL A 131 13.56 2.03 -3.87
N PHE A 132 12.76 1.29 -4.64
CA PHE A 132 11.62 1.83 -5.37
C PHE A 132 10.38 1.87 -4.49
N LEU A 133 9.74 3.02 -4.40
CA LEU A 133 8.66 3.29 -3.46
C LEU A 133 7.45 3.91 -4.16
N PRO A 134 6.22 3.67 -3.67
CA PRO A 134 5.04 4.36 -4.16
C PRO A 134 5.03 5.83 -3.74
N THR A 135 4.11 6.62 -4.33
CA THR A 135 3.84 8.00 -3.90
C THR A 135 3.56 8.07 -2.40
N GLU A 136 4.10 9.09 -1.74
CA GLU A 136 3.82 9.33 -0.32
C GLU A 136 2.43 9.98 -0.13
N ALA A 137 1.89 9.88 1.08
CA ALA A 137 0.65 10.55 1.46
C ALA A 137 0.81 12.07 1.50
N SER A 138 -0.30 12.80 1.41
CA SER A 138 -0.31 14.23 1.67
C SER A 138 0.00 14.54 3.13
N THR A 139 0.63 15.66 3.37
CA THR A 139 1.07 16.09 4.70
C THR A 139 0.19 17.22 5.21
N ASP A 140 0.05 17.32 6.52
CA ASP A 140 -0.75 18.31 7.23
C ASP A 140 0.10 19.35 7.97
N TRP A 141 1.43 19.28 7.87
CA TRP A 141 2.34 20.25 8.49
C TRP A 141 2.75 21.35 7.51
N ALA A 142 3.10 22.50 8.06
CA ALA A 142 3.62 23.62 7.29
C ALA A 142 5.03 23.32 6.76
N VAL A 143 5.25 23.62 5.49
CA VAL A 143 6.55 23.49 4.82
C VAL A 143 7.03 24.86 4.37
N PRO A 144 8.35 25.09 4.24
CA PRO A 144 8.90 26.31 3.67
C PRO A 144 8.37 26.58 2.25
N GLU A 145 8.31 27.85 1.88
CA GLU A 145 7.93 28.23 0.51
C GLU A 145 8.83 27.57 -0.53
N GLY A 146 8.25 27.04 -1.59
CA GLY A 146 8.96 26.31 -2.64
C GLY A 146 9.37 24.86 -2.28
N ALA A 147 9.10 24.40 -1.06
CA ALA A 147 9.35 23.02 -0.65
C ALA A 147 8.07 22.18 -0.66
N TYR A 148 8.24 20.87 -0.66
CA TYR A 148 7.15 19.88 -0.54
C TYR A 148 7.24 19.20 0.83
N GLY A 149 6.12 18.75 1.39
CA GLY A 149 6.08 18.01 2.65
C GLY A 149 6.37 16.51 2.47
N SER A 150 6.14 15.98 1.28
CA SER A 150 6.32 14.57 0.94
C SER A 150 6.55 14.39 -0.56
N VAL A 151 7.06 13.21 -0.98
CA VAL A 151 7.25 12.87 -2.39
C VAL A 151 5.92 12.45 -2.99
N ARG A 152 5.13 13.44 -3.42
CA ARG A 152 3.84 13.24 -4.09
C ARG A 152 4.02 13.33 -5.60
N LEU A 153 3.94 12.18 -6.27
CA LEU A 153 4.15 12.12 -7.72
C LEU A 153 3.12 12.94 -8.49
N GLN A 154 1.88 13.04 -7.98
CA GLN A 154 0.85 13.88 -8.59
C GLN A 154 1.20 15.37 -8.55
N ALA A 155 1.86 15.83 -7.49
CA ALA A 155 2.33 17.22 -7.40
C ALA A 155 3.56 17.46 -8.30
N LEU A 156 4.47 16.50 -8.37
CA LEU A 156 5.64 16.58 -9.25
C LEU A 156 5.23 16.57 -10.73
N ALA A 157 4.25 15.74 -11.13
CA ALA A 157 3.71 15.68 -12.49
C ALA A 157 3.02 16.97 -12.94
N GLN A 158 2.68 17.89 -12.03
CA GLN A 158 2.14 19.22 -12.39
C GLN A 158 3.23 20.22 -12.74
N VAL A 159 4.46 20.00 -12.28
CA VAL A 159 5.59 20.93 -12.47
C VAL A 159 6.68 20.36 -13.38
N TRP A 160 6.75 19.06 -13.56
CA TRP A 160 7.68 18.39 -14.47
C TRP A 160 6.96 18.11 -15.81
N PRO A 161 7.51 18.56 -16.95
CA PRO A 161 6.84 18.42 -18.25
C PRO A 161 6.83 16.99 -18.82
N GLN A 162 7.72 16.11 -18.32
CA GLN A 162 7.81 14.73 -18.79
C GLN A 162 6.82 13.81 -18.05
N PRO A 163 6.39 12.70 -18.67
CA PRO A 163 5.60 11.70 -17.97
C PRO A 163 6.36 11.11 -16.78
N VAL A 164 5.75 11.15 -15.60
CA VAL A 164 6.35 10.67 -14.36
C VAL A 164 5.99 9.20 -14.13
N VAL A 165 7.00 8.37 -13.84
CA VAL A 165 6.81 6.96 -13.45
C VAL A 165 6.02 6.90 -12.14
N SER A 166 5.13 5.92 -12.00
CA SER A 166 4.23 5.76 -10.82
C SER A 166 4.96 5.18 -9.61
N GLY A 167 6.08 5.78 -9.24
CA GLY A 167 6.93 5.46 -8.10
C GLY A 167 8.14 6.36 -8.07
N TYR A 168 8.88 6.34 -6.97
CA TYR A 168 10.15 7.06 -6.84
C TYR A 168 11.22 6.16 -6.27
N VAL A 169 12.48 6.49 -6.50
CA VAL A 169 13.64 5.76 -5.98
C VAL A 169 14.25 6.54 -4.84
N THR A 170 14.50 5.90 -3.71
CA THR A 170 15.36 6.41 -2.65
C THR A 170 16.72 5.75 -2.80
N LEU A 171 17.77 6.53 -3.04
CA LEU A 171 19.12 6.01 -3.22
C LEU A 171 19.60 5.27 -1.97
N ASN A 172 20.39 4.22 -2.19
CA ASN A 172 21.11 3.58 -1.11
C ASN A 172 22.20 4.50 -0.54
N ASP A 173 22.75 4.13 0.61
CA ASP A 173 23.72 4.95 1.35
C ASP A 173 25.01 5.23 0.53
N SER A 174 25.49 4.25 -0.23
CA SER A 174 26.69 4.42 -1.06
C SER A 174 26.48 5.42 -2.18
N GLU A 175 25.35 5.34 -2.89
CA GLU A 175 25.00 6.26 -3.98
C GLU A 175 24.77 7.70 -3.46
N ALA A 176 24.09 7.83 -2.32
CA ALA A 176 23.89 9.15 -1.70
C ALA A 176 25.21 9.81 -1.34
N ARG A 177 26.14 9.07 -0.75
CA ARG A 177 27.48 9.60 -0.36
C ARG A 177 28.33 10.01 -1.55
N THR A 178 28.28 9.29 -2.67
CA THR A 178 29.01 9.69 -3.89
C THR A 178 28.55 11.05 -4.43
N GLN A 179 27.31 11.45 -4.08
CA GLN A 179 26.73 12.72 -4.45
C GLN A 179 26.84 13.79 -3.34
N GLY A 180 27.65 13.55 -2.30
CA GLY A 180 27.87 14.49 -1.20
C GLY A 180 26.68 14.61 -0.24
N LEU A 181 25.75 13.65 -0.28
CA LEU A 181 24.54 13.63 0.54
C LEU A 181 24.60 12.52 1.60
N SER A 182 23.82 12.66 2.67
CA SER A 182 23.57 11.56 3.59
C SER A 182 22.41 10.72 3.10
N ALA A 183 22.36 9.43 3.47
CA ALA A 183 21.26 8.57 3.09
C ALA A 183 19.91 9.14 3.54
N ALA A 184 18.93 9.17 2.63
CA ALA A 184 17.56 9.51 2.98
C ALA A 184 16.86 8.32 3.66
N PRO A 185 15.98 8.59 4.64
CA PRO A 185 15.17 7.52 5.20
C PRO A 185 14.27 6.92 4.12
N VAL A 186 14.19 5.60 4.08
CA VAL A 186 13.22 4.88 3.23
C VAL A 186 11.84 5.06 3.86
N VAL A 187 11.00 5.89 3.24
CA VAL A 187 9.63 6.12 3.73
C VAL A 187 8.74 5.03 3.19
N LEU A 188 8.65 3.93 3.92
CA LEU A 188 7.70 2.88 3.61
C LEU A 188 6.26 3.39 3.77
N PRO A 189 5.31 2.92 2.95
CA PRO A 189 3.90 3.22 3.14
C PRO A 189 3.54 2.97 4.60
N THR A 190 2.97 3.97 5.29
CA THR A 190 2.72 3.92 6.72
C THR A 190 1.92 2.67 7.10
N LEU A 191 2.35 2.01 8.17
CA LEU A 191 1.70 0.84 8.78
C LEU A 191 0.22 1.09 9.14
N ASP A 192 -0.24 2.35 9.18
CA ASP A 192 -1.63 2.72 9.45
C ASP A 192 -2.62 2.06 8.48
N GLY A 193 -2.27 1.94 7.20
CA GLY A 193 -3.06 1.18 6.23
C GLY A 193 -3.04 -0.33 6.49
N GLN A 194 -1.93 -0.87 6.98
CA GLN A 194 -1.79 -2.29 7.32
C GLN A 194 -2.64 -2.67 8.53
N TYR A 195 -2.57 -1.89 9.62
CA TYR A 195 -3.37 -2.16 10.83
C TYR A 195 -4.87 -2.10 10.55
N ARG A 196 -5.32 -1.25 9.63
CA ARG A 196 -6.72 -1.25 9.17
C ARG A 196 -7.12 -2.57 8.52
N ASN A 197 -6.27 -3.14 7.66
CA ASN A 197 -6.54 -4.41 7.00
C ASN A 197 -6.58 -5.56 8.01
N ALA A 198 -5.68 -5.56 9.00
CA ALA A 198 -5.72 -6.53 10.11
C ALA A 198 -7.00 -6.38 10.95
N GLY A 199 -7.42 -5.14 11.24
CA GLY A 199 -8.67 -4.84 11.93
C GLY A 199 -9.88 -5.35 11.16
N TYR A 200 -9.92 -5.13 9.84
CA TYR A 200 -11.00 -5.64 8.99
C TYR A 200 -11.01 -7.17 8.93
N ALA A 201 -9.86 -7.84 8.87
CA ALA A 201 -9.80 -9.30 8.91
C ALA A 201 -10.44 -9.84 10.21
N LEU A 202 -10.07 -9.28 11.35
CA LEU A 202 -10.65 -9.63 12.65
C LEU A 202 -12.17 -9.39 12.70
N GLN A 203 -12.62 -8.26 12.16
CA GLN A 203 -14.05 -7.92 12.10
C GLN A 203 -14.83 -8.92 11.24
N TRP A 204 -14.31 -9.32 10.08
CA TRP A 204 -14.94 -10.32 9.22
C TRP A 204 -15.04 -11.69 9.89
N TRP A 205 -14.02 -12.11 10.62
CA TRP A 205 -14.05 -13.38 11.38
C TRP A 205 -15.02 -13.32 12.55
N ALA A 206 -15.13 -12.18 13.25
CA ALA A 206 -16.12 -11.98 14.29
C ALA A 206 -17.55 -12.07 13.73
N PHE A 207 -17.81 -11.46 12.57
CA PHE A 207 -19.10 -11.57 11.88
C PHE A 207 -19.40 -12.97 11.40
N SER A 208 -18.40 -13.72 10.91
CA SER A 208 -18.54 -15.13 10.54
C SER A 208 -18.98 -15.98 11.74
N ALA A 209 -18.30 -15.85 12.88
CA ALA A 209 -18.66 -16.53 14.10
C ALA A 209 -20.06 -16.15 14.59
N PHE A 210 -20.40 -14.87 14.57
CA PHE A 210 -21.72 -14.38 14.96
C PHE A 210 -22.84 -14.95 14.06
N ALA A 211 -22.64 -14.99 12.74
CA ALA A 211 -23.62 -15.55 11.81
C ALA A 211 -23.90 -17.03 12.11
N LEU A 212 -22.87 -17.83 12.41
CA LEU A 212 -23.03 -19.23 12.80
C LEU A 212 -23.82 -19.36 14.10
N VAL A 213 -23.42 -18.66 15.15
CA VAL A 213 -24.08 -18.73 16.46
C VAL A 213 -25.54 -18.32 16.34
N MET A 214 -25.82 -17.18 15.68
CA MET A 214 -27.17 -16.67 15.52
C MET A 214 -28.05 -17.60 14.67
N SER A 215 -27.54 -18.20 13.61
CA SER A 215 -28.32 -19.15 12.81
C SER A 215 -28.75 -20.37 13.61
N VAL A 216 -27.87 -20.89 14.49
CA VAL A 216 -28.19 -22.01 15.38
C VAL A 216 -29.22 -21.59 16.43
N ILE A 217 -29.07 -20.43 17.06
CA ILE A 217 -30.02 -19.92 18.06
C ILE A 217 -31.41 -19.75 17.43
N ILE A 218 -31.50 -19.09 16.27
CA ILE A 218 -32.77 -18.86 15.57
C ILE A 218 -33.42 -20.19 15.20
N ALA A 219 -32.65 -21.14 14.63
CA ALA A 219 -33.15 -22.45 14.27
C ALA A 219 -33.68 -23.26 15.49
N ARG A 220 -32.98 -23.18 16.63
CA ARG A 220 -33.42 -23.81 17.90
C ARG A 220 -34.69 -23.15 18.42
N ASN A 221 -34.76 -21.82 18.44
CA ASN A 221 -35.95 -21.10 18.90
C ASN A 221 -37.17 -21.38 18.02
N TYR A 222 -36.96 -21.47 16.69
CA TYR A 222 -38.01 -21.85 15.76
C TYR A 222 -38.59 -23.25 16.07
N ARG A 223 -37.73 -24.22 16.38
CA ARG A 223 -38.16 -25.60 16.76
C ARG A 223 -38.92 -25.61 18.10
N ARG A 224 -38.41 -24.89 19.14
CA ARG A 224 -39.03 -24.85 20.47
C ARG A 224 -40.45 -24.27 20.43
N ARG A 225 -40.65 -23.17 19.68
CA ARG A 225 -41.99 -22.56 19.52
C ARG A 225 -42.95 -23.44 18.72
N GLY A 226 -42.46 -24.39 17.93
CA GLY A 226 -43.31 -25.40 17.26
C GLY A 226 -43.84 -26.46 18.19
N LEU A 227 -43.06 -26.86 19.22
CA LEU A 227 -43.47 -27.84 20.21
C LEU A 227 -44.49 -27.32 21.22
N GLN A 228 -44.41 -26.02 21.57
CA GLN A 228 -45.36 -25.40 22.53
C GLN A 228 -46.76 -25.14 21.97
N LEU A 229 -46.97 -25.24 20.68
CA LEU A 229 -48.26 -25.06 20.02
C LEU A 229 -48.96 -26.40 19.66
N SER A 230 -48.34 -27.53 19.99
CA SER A 230 -48.87 -28.86 19.74
C SER A 230 -49.42 -29.57 21.02
N ASP A 231 -49.26 -28.91 22.18
CA ASP A 231 -49.90 -29.31 23.45
C ASP A 231 -51.15 -28.42 23.72
#